data_16dfac152b69623084d38f03afc60b23
#
_entry.id   16dfac152b69623084d38f03afc60b23
#
_cell.length_a   1.000
_cell.length_b   1.000
_cell.length_c   1.000
_cell.angle_alpha   90.00
_cell.angle_beta   90.00
_cell.angle_gamma   90.00
#
_symmetry.space_group_name_H-M   'P 1'
#
loop_
_entity.id
_entity.type
_entity.pdbx_description
1 polymer ?
#
loop_
_entity_poly.entity_id
_entity_poly.type
_entity_poly.pdbx_seq_one_letter_code
_entity_poly.pdbx_strand_id
1 'polypeptide(L)'
;MKVQFFSPDNQISFKRVVSLSVNGLEGELVILAHHSPYLIYLLPSVITVKTVIQKEKKVVIDNGILEVAGNSCNIMTNQVQIFDHVIHDEELLKNKRISMYLSYLNGKFLS
;
A
#
# COMPACT_ATOMS: atom_id res chain seq x y z
N MET A 1 -11.36 -5.82 -8.40
CA MET A 1 -10.05 -6.18 -8.97
C MET A 1 -9.22 -6.94 -7.95
N LYS A 2 -8.20 -7.61 -8.42
CA LYS A 2 -7.25 -8.32 -7.57
C LYS A 2 -6.01 -7.45 -7.36
N VAL A 3 -5.55 -7.35 -6.12
CA VAL A 3 -4.33 -6.60 -5.79
C VAL A 3 -3.35 -7.54 -5.11
N GLN A 4 -2.12 -7.59 -5.61
CA GLN A 4 -1.07 -8.43 -5.05
C GLN A 4 0.15 -7.58 -4.71
N PHE A 5 0.70 -7.84 -3.52
CA PHE A 5 1.93 -7.23 -3.06
C PHE A 5 3.01 -8.30 -3.01
N PHE A 6 4.16 -8.01 -3.60
CA PHE A 6 5.30 -8.91 -3.62
C PHE A 6 6.51 -8.24 -2.99
N SER A 7 7.13 -8.93 -2.05
CA SER A 7 8.43 -8.56 -1.51
C SER A 7 9.29 -9.81 -1.41
N PRO A 8 10.61 -9.69 -1.20
CA PRO A 8 11.46 -10.87 -1.07
C PRO A 8 11.02 -11.86 -0.01
N ASP A 9 10.45 -11.36 1.09
CA ASP A 9 10.09 -12.17 2.24
C ASP A 9 8.60 -12.43 2.40
N ASN A 10 7.77 -11.79 1.57
CA ASN A 10 6.33 -11.85 1.81
C ASN A 10 5.53 -11.63 0.52
N GLN A 11 4.34 -12.24 0.50
CA GLN A 11 3.38 -12.02 -0.57
C GLN A 11 2.00 -11.88 0.04
N ILE A 12 1.30 -10.82 -0.32
CA ILE A 12 -0.04 -10.52 0.20
C ILE A 12 -0.97 -10.31 -0.98
N SER A 13 -2.17 -10.89 -0.90
CA SER A 13 -3.17 -10.77 -1.97
C SER A 13 -4.50 -10.31 -1.39
N PHE A 14 -5.17 -9.44 -2.12
CA PHE A 14 -6.53 -9.02 -1.82
C PHE A 14 -7.40 -9.24 -3.04
N LYS A 15 -8.58 -9.83 -2.83
CA LYS A 15 -9.58 -10.04 -3.87
C LYS A 15 -10.73 -9.07 -3.68
N ARG A 16 -11.47 -8.84 -4.76
CA ARG A 16 -12.66 -7.98 -4.75
C ARG A 16 -12.35 -6.58 -4.22
N VAL A 17 -11.22 -6.05 -4.64
CA VAL A 17 -10.82 -4.69 -4.29
C VAL A 17 -11.60 -3.71 -5.17
N VAL A 18 -12.22 -2.72 -4.54
CA VAL A 18 -12.97 -1.69 -5.27
C VAL A 18 -12.10 -0.47 -5.56
N SER A 19 -11.14 -0.17 -4.68
CA SER A 19 -10.22 0.94 -4.91
C SER A 19 -8.91 0.72 -4.19
N LEU A 20 -7.86 1.32 -4.74
CA LEU A 20 -6.51 1.29 -4.20
C LEU A 20 -5.98 2.71 -4.18
N SER A 21 -5.69 3.23 -3.00
CA SER A 21 -5.13 4.58 -2.85
C SER A 21 -3.63 4.47 -2.60
N VAL A 22 -2.84 5.11 -3.45
CA VAL A 22 -1.39 5.03 -3.42
C VAL A 22 -0.76 6.41 -3.47
N ASN A 23 0.51 6.50 -3.07
CA ASN A 23 1.32 7.71 -3.18
C ASN A 23 2.46 7.47 -4.15
N GLY A 24 2.33 8.01 -5.35
CA GLY A 24 3.38 7.98 -6.34
C GLY A 24 4.27 9.22 -6.26
N LEU A 25 5.26 9.28 -7.12
CA LEU A 25 6.17 10.42 -7.20
C LEU A 25 5.44 11.72 -7.52
N GLU A 26 4.33 11.63 -8.24
CA GLU A 26 3.55 12.80 -8.67
C GLU A 26 2.40 13.12 -7.72
N GLY A 27 2.27 12.39 -6.62
CA GLY A 27 1.24 12.63 -5.63
C GLY A 27 0.31 11.45 -5.41
N GLU A 28 -0.78 11.72 -4.72
CA GLU A 28 -1.76 10.71 -4.38
C GLU A 28 -2.60 10.31 -5.60
N LEU A 29 -2.87 9.01 -5.73
CA LEU A 29 -3.61 8.47 -6.85
C LEU A 29 -4.56 7.38 -6.35
N VAL A 30 -5.77 7.35 -6.91
CA VAL A 30 -6.75 6.30 -6.62
C VAL A 30 -6.95 5.46 -7.87
N ILE A 31 -6.79 4.15 -7.72
CA ILE A 31 -6.93 3.21 -8.83
C ILE A 31 -8.19 2.39 -8.62
N LEU A 32 -9.03 2.39 -9.63
CA LEU A 32 -10.29 1.65 -9.66
C LEU A 32 -10.15 0.44 -10.59
N ALA A 33 -11.09 -0.50 -10.46
CA ALA A 33 -11.16 -1.67 -11.35
C ALA A 33 -11.25 -1.23 -12.82
N HIS A 34 -10.68 -2.02 -13.71
CA HIS A 34 -10.69 -1.79 -15.16
C HIS A 34 -9.97 -0.51 -15.59
N HIS A 35 -9.01 -0.08 -14.80
CA HIS A 35 -8.17 1.04 -15.18
C HIS A 35 -7.29 0.67 -16.37
N SER A 36 -6.97 1.65 -17.20
CA SER A 36 -6.03 1.46 -18.32
C SER A 36 -4.67 1.00 -17.78
N PRO A 37 -3.89 0.25 -18.56
CA PRO A 37 -2.55 -0.16 -18.15
C PRO A 37 -1.72 1.03 -17.69
N TYR A 38 -1.04 0.88 -16.57
CA TYR A 38 -0.31 1.97 -15.95
C TYR A 38 0.85 1.42 -15.11
N LEU A 39 1.95 2.17 -15.08
CA LEU A 39 3.10 1.85 -14.27
C LEU A 39 3.43 3.06 -13.40
N ILE A 40 3.48 2.86 -12.09
CA ILE A 40 3.68 3.95 -11.13
C ILE A 40 4.83 3.59 -10.19
N TYR A 41 5.75 4.51 -10.00
CA TYR A 41 6.77 4.41 -8.97
C TYR A 41 6.18 4.91 -7.66
N LEU A 42 6.27 4.09 -6.61
CA LEU A 42 5.69 4.39 -5.31
C LEU A 42 6.76 4.79 -4.30
N LEU A 43 6.42 5.79 -3.51
CA LEU A 43 7.22 6.19 -2.36
C LEU A 43 6.93 5.29 -1.17
N PRO A 44 7.82 5.23 -0.17
CA PRO A 44 7.47 4.61 1.11
C PRO A 44 6.20 5.25 1.65
N SER A 45 5.18 4.43 1.87
CA SER A 45 3.86 4.98 2.18
C SER A 45 2.92 3.92 2.73
N VAL A 46 1.75 4.37 3.16
CA VAL A 46 0.64 3.52 3.52
C VAL A 46 -0.33 3.49 2.35
N ILE A 47 -0.56 2.29 1.85
CA ILE A 47 -1.52 2.06 0.77
C ILE A 47 -2.84 1.65 1.38
N THR A 48 -3.93 2.28 0.95
CA THR A 48 -5.27 1.93 1.41
C THR A 48 -5.93 1.02 0.39
N VAL A 49 -6.28 -0.18 0.84
CA VAL A 49 -6.98 -1.19 0.03
C VAL A 49 -8.42 -1.27 0.51
N LYS A 50 -9.36 -0.92 -0.36
CA LYS A 50 -10.78 -0.97 -0.04
C LYS A 50 -11.45 -2.11 -0.80
N THR A 51 -12.06 -3.03 -0.06
CA THR A 51 -12.73 -4.19 -0.65
C THR A 51 -14.23 -4.09 -0.52
N VAL A 52 -14.94 -4.92 -1.30
CA VAL A 52 -16.42 -4.95 -1.28
C VAL A 52 -16.96 -5.41 0.07
N ILE A 53 -16.27 -6.36 0.69
CA ILE A 53 -16.80 -7.06 1.87
C ILE A 53 -16.26 -6.49 3.17
N GLN A 54 -15.05 -5.96 3.14
CA GLN A 54 -14.35 -5.53 4.32
C GLN A 54 -14.12 -4.03 4.30
N LYS A 55 -13.93 -3.49 5.49
CA LYS A 55 -13.47 -2.13 5.66
C LYS A 55 -12.08 -1.99 5.05
N GLU A 56 -11.61 -0.77 4.99
CA GLU A 56 -10.29 -0.47 4.48
C GLU A 56 -9.20 -1.26 5.18
N LYS A 57 -8.27 -1.78 4.41
CA LYS A 57 -7.02 -2.35 4.91
C LYS A 57 -5.89 -1.39 4.59
N LYS A 58 -5.00 -1.20 5.55
CA LYS A 58 -3.82 -0.38 5.37
C LYS A 58 -2.62 -1.31 5.18
N VAL A 59 -1.83 -1.02 4.15
CA VAL A 59 -0.63 -1.80 3.84
C VAL A 59 0.54 -0.84 3.76
N VAL A 60 1.54 -1.06 4.60
CA VAL A 60 2.75 -0.24 4.62
C VAL A 60 3.76 -0.86 3.67
N ILE A 61 4.30 -0.04 2.78
CA ILE A 61 5.34 -0.48 1.86
C ILE A 61 6.54 0.45 1.93
N ASP A 62 7.68 -0.09 1.52
CA ASP A 62 8.86 0.67 1.16
C ASP A 62 8.68 1.22 -0.26
N ASN A 63 9.73 1.67 -0.90
CA ASN A 63 9.67 2.01 -2.31
C ASN A 63 9.13 0.85 -3.12
N GLY A 64 8.41 1.15 -4.19
CA GLY A 64 7.87 0.09 -5.00
C GLY A 64 7.48 0.53 -6.38
N ILE A 65 7.04 -0.44 -7.15
CA ILE A 65 6.49 -0.25 -8.48
C ILE A 65 5.12 -0.89 -8.52
N LEU A 66 4.14 -0.11 -8.92
CA LEU A 66 2.78 -0.58 -9.12
C LEU A 66 2.53 -0.73 -10.61
N GLU A 67 2.10 -1.92 -11.00
CA GLU A 67 1.67 -2.21 -12.36
C GLU A 67 0.18 -2.49 -12.36
N VAL A 68 -0.56 -1.71 -13.15
CA VAL A 68 -1.99 -1.92 -13.37
C VAL A 68 -2.17 -2.56 -14.73
N ALA A 69 -2.84 -3.71 -14.79
CA ALA A 69 -3.12 -4.40 -16.04
C ALA A 69 -4.48 -5.08 -15.96
N GLY A 70 -5.42 -4.61 -16.77
CA GLY A 70 -6.77 -5.14 -16.77
C GLY A 70 -7.45 -5.00 -15.41
N ASN A 71 -7.85 -6.12 -14.82
CA ASN A 71 -8.53 -6.13 -13.53
C ASN A 71 -7.61 -6.55 -12.39
N SER A 72 -6.32 -6.29 -12.51
CA SER A 72 -5.37 -6.62 -11.46
C SER A 72 -4.31 -5.54 -11.31
N CYS A 73 -3.78 -5.44 -10.08
CA CYS A 73 -2.67 -4.56 -9.73
C CYS A 73 -1.62 -5.40 -9.04
N ASN A 74 -0.37 -5.24 -9.47
CA ASN A 74 0.77 -5.90 -8.86
C ASN A 74 1.70 -4.84 -8.32
N ILE A 75 2.03 -4.95 -7.03
CA ILE A 75 2.93 -4.03 -6.36
C ILE A 75 4.16 -4.80 -5.94
N MET A 76 5.30 -4.42 -6.50
CA MET A 76 6.59 -5.00 -6.14
C MET A 76 7.32 -4.02 -5.26
N THR A 77 7.71 -4.45 -4.08
CA THR A 77 8.35 -3.60 -3.09
C THR A 77 9.43 -4.38 -2.34
N ASN A 78 10.30 -3.68 -1.65
CA ASN A 78 11.32 -4.32 -0.81
C ASN A 78 10.73 -4.87 0.47
N GLN A 79 9.70 -4.25 0.98
CA GLN A 79 9.03 -4.67 2.21
C GLN A 79 7.56 -4.33 2.15
N VAL A 80 6.74 -5.24 2.67
CA VAL A 80 5.31 -5.04 2.76
C VAL A 80 4.80 -5.59 4.08
N GLN A 81 3.91 -4.86 4.73
CA GLN A 81 3.30 -5.30 5.97
C GLN A 81 1.87 -4.78 6.07
N ILE A 82 0.95 -5.66 6.44
CA ILE A 82 -0.42 -5.25 6.70
C ILE A 82 -0.44 -4.49 8.02
N PHE A 83 -1.02 -3.32 7.96
CA PHE A 83 -1.22 -2.48 9.11
C PHE A 83 -2.66 -2.65 9.55
N ASP A 84 -2.89 -3.48 10.55
CA ASP A 84 -4.22 -3.65 11.11
C ASP A 84 -4.47 -2.51 12.09
N HIS A 85 -5.53 -1.73 11.88
CA HIS A 85 -5.86 -0.61 12.76
C HIS A 85 -6.28 -1.06 14.17
N VAL A 86 -6.39 -2.35 14.39
CA VAL A 86 -6.54 -2.91 15.74
C VAL A 86 -5.18 -2.96 16.47
N ILE A 87 -4.08 -2.77 15.75
CA ILE A 87 -2.75 -2.74 16.34
C ILE A 87 -2.65 -1.50 17.22
N HIS A 88 -2.38 -1.73 18.51
CA HIS A 88 -2.12 -0.64 19.44
C HIS A 88 -0.81 0.05 19.10
N ASP A 89 -0.73 1.34 19.40
CA ASP A 89 0.48 2.13 19.16
C ASP A 89 1.74 1.48 19.73
N GLU A 90 1.61 0.73 20.83
CA GLU A 90 2.72 0.02 21.43
C GLU A 90 3.33 -1.04 20.53
N GLU A 91 2.50 -1.75 19.76
CA GLU A 91 3.00 -2.74 18.82
C GLU A 91 3.68 -2.09 17.64
N LEU A 92 3.18 -0.93 17.21
CA LEU A 92 3.81 -0.15 16.17
C LEU A 92 5.19 0.33 16.58
N LEU A 93 5.34 0.76 17.83
CA LEU A 93 6.62 1.20 18.37
C LEU A 93 7.64 0.06 18.47
N LYS A 94 7.19 -1.16 18.65
CA LYS A 94 8.07 -2.32 18.65
C LYS A 94 8.58 -2.68 17.26
N ASN A 95 7.89 -2.28 16.22
CA ASN A 95 8.31 -2.54 14.86
C ASN A 95 9.02 -1.29 14.32
N LYS A 96 10.34 -1.27 14.45
CA LYS A 96 11.16 -0.13 14.06
C LYS A 96 10.96 0.29 12.60
N ARG A 97 10.72 -0.67 11.72
CA ARG A 97 10.54 -0.37 10.29
C ARG A 97 9.27 0.42 10.04
N ILE A 98 8.16 -0.02 10.62
CA ILE A 98 6.90 0.69 10.49
C ILE A 98 7.02 2.08 11.14
N SER A 99 7.65 2.16 12.30
CA SER A 99 7.89 3.45 12.97
C SER A 99 8.67 4.41 12.08
N MET A 100 9.71 3.92 11.41
CA MET A 100 10.50 4.75 10.51
C MET A 100 9.67 5.25 9.34
N TYR A 101 8.86 4.40 8.72
CA TYR A 101 8.02 4.83 7.61
C TYR A 101 6.97 5.83 8.04
N LEU A 102 6.32 5.59 9.17
CA LEU A 102 5.34 6.52 9.71
C LEU A 102 5.95 7.86 10.07
N SER A 103 7.15 7.85 10.66
CA SER A 103 7.88 9.09 10.95
C SER A 103 8.22 9.84 9.68
N TYR A 104 8.66 9.13 8.66
CA TYR A 104 8.97 9.71 7.36
C TYR A 104 7.73 10.37 6.76
N LEU A 105 6.59 9.66 6.78
CA LEU A 105 5.34 10.17 6.24
C LEU A 105 4.86 11.40 7.01
N ASN A 106 4.92 11.36 8.35
CA ASN A 106 4.55 12.50 9.18
C ASN A 106 5.40 13.71 8.88
N GLY A 107 6.72 13.54 8.79
CA GLY A 107 7.62 14.61 8.45
C GLY A 107 7.33 15.19 7.06
N LYS A 108 6.95 14.35 6.13
CA LYS A 108 6.66 14.76 4.76
C LYS A 108 5.32 15.51 4.65
N PHE A 109 4.33 15.12 5.45
CA PHE A 109 3.02 15.76 5.40
C PHE A 109 2.89 16.98 6.30
N LEU A 110 3.75 17.09 7.31
CA LEU A 110 3.74 18.21 8.23
C LEU A 110 4.65 19.37 7.81
N SER A 111 5.50 19.10 6.86
CA SER A 111 6.39 20.15 6.34
C SER A 111 5.76 20.88 5.11
#